data_53b53afbd9150d328f1108d98ba1d907
#
_entry.id   53b53afbd9150d328f1108d98ba1d907
#
_cell.length_a   1.000
_cell.length_b   1.000
_cell.length_c   1.000
_cell.angle_alpha   90.00
_cell.angle_beta   90.00
_cell.angle_gamma   90.00
#
_symmetry.space_group_name_H-M   'P 1'
#
loop_
_entity.id
_entity.type
_entity.pdbx_description
1 polymer ?
#
loop_
_entity_poly.entity_id
_entity_poly.type
_entity_poly.pdbx_seq_one_letter_code
_entity_poly.pdbx_strand_id
1 'polypeptide(L)'
;ANKGDKAKPFVTWGYHHYMHGDKMSRTLLNKMAPDFPVVVWHRSTHEFFLNDAALKLAGIDKAVFDAMPKAAQEQASWEKGHFYEQGALAVLGKIAPLLATPEKFRQGLEFTEAYYHRAGITLAAEPGGFPNKAIQDAINAVYSDSATPFNHLFMADGKSLAAANPGDPARLIA
;
A
#
# COMPACT_ATOMS: atom_id res chain seq x y z
N ALA A 1 4.28 -1.71 -18.88
CA ALA A 1 5.29 -2.70 -18.52
C ALA A 1 6.68 -2.06 -18.55
N ASN A 2 7.51 -2.32 -17.55
CA ASN A 2 8.81 -1.69 -17.33
C ASN A 2 9.89 -2.05 -18.38
N LYS A 3 9.57 -2.81 -19.41
CA LYS A 3 10.46 -3.18 -20.53
C LYS A 3 11.89 -3.58 -20.12
N GLY A 4 12.06 -4.23 -18.97
CA GLY A 4 13.35 -4.69 -18.49
C GLY A 4 14.16 -3.68 -17.65
N ASP A 5 13.62 -2.53 -17.29
CA ASP A 5 14.29 -1.61 -16.37
C ASP A 5 14.28 -2.17 -14.93
N LYS A 6 15.40 -2.74 -14.51
CA LYS A 6 15.56 -3.35 -13.17
C LYS A 6 15.56 -2.32 -12.02
N ALA A 7 15.66 -1.04 -12.31
CA ALA A 7 15.53 0.02 -11.30
C ALA A 7 14.06 0.31 -10.93
N LYS A 8 13.12 -0.20 -11.72
CA LYS A 8 11.69 -0.02 -11.51
C LYS A 8 11.03 -1.35 -11.24
N PRO A 9 10.37 -1.54 -10.10
CA PRO A 9 9.72 -2.81 -9.81
C PRO A 9 8.51 -3.03 -10.72
N PHE A 10 8.23 -4.29 -11.01
CA PHE A 10 6.92 -4.71 -11.45
C PHE A 10 6.03 -4.85 -10.23
N VAL A 11 5.00 -4.03 -10.16
CA VAL A 11 3.99 -4.08 -9.10
C VAL A 11 2.68 -4.53 -9.71
N THR A 12 2.07 -5.54 -9.13
CA THR A 12 0.72 -5.99 -9.49
C THR A 12 -0.15 -6.07 -8.24
N TRP A 13 -1.41 -5.72 -8.39
CA TRP A 13 -2.44 -5.85 -7.37
C TRP A 13 -3.52 -6.82 -7.81
N GLY A 14 -4.20 -7.42 -6.85
CA GLY A 14 -5.38 -8.24 -7.11
C GLY A 14 -5.13 -9.74 -7.08
N TYR A 15 -3.91 -10.18 -6.76
CA TYR A 15 -3.65 -11.60 -6.53
C TYR A 15 -4.54 -12.13 -5.40
N HIS A 16 -5.12 -13.31 -5.64
CA HIS A 16 -5.90 -14.04 -4.64
C HIS A 16 -5.71 -15.54 -4.86
N HIS A 17 -5.24 -16.24 -3.84
CA HIS A 17 -4.86 -17.66 -3.95
C HIS A 17 -6.00 -18.60 -4.34
N TYR A 18 -7.25 -18.27 -4.01
CA TYR A 18 -8.40 -19.05 -4.47
C TYR A 18 -8.72 -18.90 -5.96
N MET A 19 -8.33 -17.78 -6.57
CA MET A 19 -8.65 -17.49 -7.97
C MET A 19 -7.51 -17.82 -8.93
N HIS A 20 -6.27 -17.77 -8.45
CA HIS A 20 -5.07 -17.86 -9.29
C HIS A 20 -4.31 -19.18 -9.11
N GLY A 21 -4.82 -20.11 -8.27
CA GLY A 21 -4.35 -21.48 -8.15
C GLY A 21 -3.07 -21.66 -7.35
N ASP A 22 -1.96 -21.13 -7.79
CA ASP A 22 -0.67 -21.29 -7.12
C ASP A 22 -0.52 -20.41 -5.87
N LYS A 23 0.08 -20.99 -4.82
CA LYS A 23 0.46 -20.22 -3.64
C LYS A 23 1.65 -19.33 -3.96
N MET A 24 1.44 -18.04 -3.91
CA MET A 24 2.50 -17.05 -4.11
C MET A 24 3.62 -17.25 -3.07
N SER A 25 4.86 -17.13 -3.52
CA SER A 25 6.03 -17.21 -2.65
C SER A 25 7.25 -16.56 -3.31
N ARG A 26 8.20 -16.17 -2.47
CA ARG A 26 9.53 -15.69 -2.87
C ARG A 26 10.22 -16.65 -3.84
N THR A 27 10.16 -17.95 -3.56
CA THR A 27 10.72 -19.00 -4.44
C THR A 27 10.07 -18.99 -5.81
N LEU A 28 8.75 -18.91 -5.89
CA LEU A 28 8.03 -18.84 -7.16
C LEU A 28 8.38 -17.56 -7.91
N LEU A 29 8.36 -16.40 -7.24
CA LEU A 29 8.69 -15.12 -7.85
C LEU A 29 10.16 -15.06 -8.32
N ASN A 30 11.11 -15.62 -7.55
CA ASN A 30 12.51 -15.72 -7.96
C ASN A 30 12.69 -16.61 -9.19
N LYS A 31 11.93 -17.71 -9.28
CA LYS A 31 11.95 -18.58 -10.47
C LYS A 31 11.45 -17.86 -11.72
N MET A 32 10.40 -17.04 -11.58
CA MET A 32 9.79 -16.30 -12.70
C MET A 32 10.62 -15.08 -13.12
N ALA A 33 11.21 -14.40 -12.16
CA ALA A 33 11.92 -13.13 -12.36
C ALA A 33 13.12 -13.01 -11.39
N PRO A 34 14.21 -13.76 -11.62
CA PRO A 34 15.31 -13.85 -10.65
C PRO A 34 16.01 -12.51 -10.40
N ASP A 35 16.14 -11.68 -11.43
CA ASP A 35 16.89 -10.42 -11.38
C ASP A 35 15.99 -9.18 -11.45
N PHE A 36 14.68 -9.38 -11.54
CA PHE A 36 13.74 -8.29 -11.73
C PHE A 36 12.90 -8.09 -10.47
N PRO A 37 12.82 -6.87 -9.89
CA PRO A 37 12.03 -6.63 -8.68
C PRO A 37 10.54 -6.84 -8.94
N VAL A 38 9.92 -7.75 -8.19
CA VAL A 38 8.49 -8.05 -8.29
C VAL A 38 7.85 -7.88 -6.92
N VAL A 39 6.80 -7.06 -6.87
CA VAL A 39 5.92 -6.89 -5.73
C VAL A 39 4.52 -7.32 -6.13
N VAL A 40 4.00 -8.34 -5.47
CA VAL A 40 2.62 -8.78 -5.62
C VAL A 40 1.81 -8.30 -4.41
N TRP A 41 0.85 -7.43 -4.67
CA TRP A 41 -0.06 -6.94 -3.65
C TRP A 41 -1.34 -7.77 -3.69
N HIS A 42 -1.66 -8.40 -2.58
CA HIS A 42 -2.85 -9.23 -2.47
C HIS A 42 -4.13 -8.39 -2.60
N ARG A 43 -5.19 -9.00 -3.13
CA ARG A 43 -6.49 -8.34 -3.32
C ARG A 43 -7.09 -7.76 -2.05
N SER A 44 -6.83 -8.37 -0.89
CA SER A 44 -7.27 -7.85 0.42
C SER A 44 -6.66 -6.49 0.76
N THR A 45 -5.59 -6.09 0.07
CA THR A 45 -4.72 -4.95 0.40
C THR A 45 -3.86 -5.13 1.65
N HIS A 46 -4.03 -6.21 2.40
CA HIS A 46 -3.37 -6.48 3.67
C HIS A 46 -2.08 -7.31 3.56
N GLU A 47 -1.71 -7.73 2.35
CA GLU A 47 -0.59 -8.66 2.16
C GLU A 47 0.28 -8.29 0.95
N PHE A 48 1.60 -8.46 1.13
CA PHE A 48 2.59 -8.31 0.07
C PHE A 48 3.43 -9.57 -0.06
N PHE A 49 3.76 -9.92 -1.31
CA PHE A 49 4.77 -10.94 -1.64
C PHE A 49 5.87 -10.28 -2.47
N LEU A 50 7.11 -10.49 -2.05
CA LEU A 50 8.29 -9.90 -2.67
C LEU A 50 9.30 -10.99 -3.03
N ASN A 51 9.94 -10.84 -4.20
CA ASN A 51 11.12 -11.62 -4.54
C ASN A 51 12.42 -10.98 -4.00
N ASP A 52 13.56 -11.66 -4.18
CA ASP A 52 14.86 -11.19 -3.69
C ASP A 52 15.23 -9.81 -4.23
N ALA A 53 14.99 -9.59 -5.51
CA ALA A 53 15.30 -8.31 -6.15
C ALA A 53 14.44 -7.17 -5.58
N ALA A 54 13.16 -7.42 -5.28
CA ALA A 54 12.28 -6.43 -4.67
C ALA A 54 12.63 -6.17 -3.20
N LEU A 55 12.96 -7.21 -2.43
CA LEU A 55 13.44 -7.06 -1.05
C LEU A 55 14.70 -6.21 -1.00
N LYS A 56 15.67 -6.50 -1.88
CA LYS A 56 16.91 -5.73 -2.01
C LYS A 56 16.63 -4.26 -2.39
N LEU A 57 15.77 -4.04 -3.38
CA LEU A 57 15.41 -2.69 -3.82
C LEU A 57 14.72 -1.89 -2.73
N ALA A 58 13.87 -2.53 -1.92
CA ALA A 58 13.19 -1.91 -0.77
C ALA A 58 14.12 -1.72 0.45
N GLY A 59 15.34 -2.22 0.42
CA GLY A 59 16.24 -2.22 1.58
C GLY A 59 15.69 -3.03 2.75
N ILE A 60 15.06 -4.17 2.43
CA ILE A 60 14.56 -5.15 3.41
C ILE A 60 15.47 -6.37 3.32
N ASP A 61 16.37 -6.50 4.27
CA ASP A 61 17.23 -7.66 4.46
C ASP A 61 16.81 -8.47 5.70
N LYS A 62 17.54 -9.54 5.98
CA LYS A 62 17.25 -10.39 7.15
C LYS A 62 17.40 -9.63 8.48
N ALA A 63 18.34 -8.70 8.56
CA ALA A 63 18.53 -7.89 9.77
C ALA A 63 17.36 -6.96 10.03
N VAL A 64 16.84 -6.33 8.97
CA VAL A 64 15.61 -5.51 9.05
C VAL A 64 14.42 -6.38 9.47
N PHE A 65 14.27 -7.58 8.90
CA PHE A 65 13.21 -8.51 9.30
C PHE A 65 13.32 -8.90 10.78
N ASP A 66 14.52 -9.28 11.24
CA ASP A 66 14.76 -9.72 12.63
C ASP A 66 14.59 -8.57 13.65
N ALA A 67 14.77 -7.32 13.21
CA ALA A 67 14.57 -6.13 14.03
C ALA A 67 13.10 -5.68 14.11
N MET A 68 12.18 -6.28 13.35
CA MET A 68 10.76 -5.95 13.42
C MET A 68 10.17 -6.29 14.79
N PRO A 69 9.11 -5.58 15.23
CA PRO A 69 8.35 -5.96 16.41
C PRO A 69 7.88 -7.43 16.32
N LYS A 70 7.85 -8.15 17.45
CA LYS A 70 7.49 -9.57 17.49
C LYS A 70 6.15 -9.85 16.80
N ALA A 71 5.14 -9.03 17.07
CA ALA A 71 3.83 -9.15 16.42
C ALA A 71 3.88 -9.04 14.88
N ALA A 72 4.81 -8.25 14.35
CA ALA A 72 5.03 -8.13 12.91
C ALA A 72 5.78 -9.34 12.34
N GLN A 73 6.74 -9.89 13.08
CA GLN A 73 7.45 -11.11 12.68
C GLN A 73 6.50 -12.33 12.65
N GLU A 74 5.57 -12.44 13.61
CA GLU A 74 4.55 -13.50 13.65
C GLU A 74 3.57 -13.42 12.46
N GLN A 75 3.46 -12.25 11.85
CA GLN A 75 2.62 -11.99 10.68
C GLN A 75 3.45 -11.74 9.42
N ALA A 76 4.58 -12.41 9.32
CA ALA A 76 5.44 -12.40 8.14
C ALA A 76 6.18 -13.73 8.00
N SER A 77 6.63 -14.03 6.79
CA SER A 77 7.51 -15.16 6.50
C SER A 77 8.65 -14.70 5.63
N TRP A 78 9.85 -14.65 6.18
CA TRP A 78 11.05 -14.30 5.44
C TRP A 78 11.31 -15.25 4.27
N GLU A 79 11.14 -16.54 4.49
CA GLU A 79 11.39 -17.59 3.50
C GLU A 79 10.43 -17.49 2.31
N LYS A 80 9.19 -17.09 2.59
CA LYS A 80 8.16 -16.92 1.56
C LYS A 80 8.15 -15.50 0.96
N GLY A 81 8.92 -14.55 1.53
CA GLY A 81 8.84 -13.14 1.15
C GLY A 81 7.44 -12.56 1.34
N HIS A 82 6.69 -13.09 2.31
CA HIS A 82 5.29 -12.80 2.57
C HIS A 82 5.16 -11.97 3.84
N PHE A 83 4.51 -10.83 3.73
CA PHE A 83 4.24 -9.89 4.81
C PHE A 83 2.75 -9.60 4.83
N TYR A 84 2.07 -9.83 5.95
CA TYR A 84 0.65 -9.60 6.09
C TYR A 84 0.33 -8.91 7.42
N GLU A 85 -0.79 -8.21 7.48
CA GLU A 85 -1.26 -7.45 8.65
C GLU A 85 -0.15 -6.58 9.27
N GLN A 86 0.25 -6.83 10.52
CA GLN A 86 1.32 -6.08 11.20
C GLN A 86 2.67 -6.22 10.49
N GLY A 87 2.93 -7.36 9.86
CA GLY A 87 4.11 -7.57 9.03
C GLY A 87 4.11 -6.66 7.80
N ALA A 88 2.95 -6.52 7.13
CA ALA A 88 2.80 -5.61 6.00
C ALA A 88 2.97 -4.15 6.43
N LEU A 89 2.36 -3.74 7.54
CA LEU A 89 2.50 -2.39 8.09
C LEU A 89 3.95 -2.06 8.47
N ALA A 90 4.68 -3.01 9.06
CA ALA A 90 6.07 -2.82 9.44
C ALA A 90 7.01 -2.53 8.26
N VAL A 91 6.70 -3.06 7.07
CA VAL A 91 7.50 -2.85 5.86
C VAL A 91 6.90 -1.81 4.90
N LEU A 92 5.68 -1.33 5.15
CA LEU A 92 4.95 -0.45 4.26
C LEU A 92 5.74 0.81 3.90
N GLY A 93 6.40 1.45 4.86
CA GLY A 93 7.23 2.64 4.60
C GLY A 93 8.38 2.41 3.62
N LYS A 94 8.88 1.17 3.53
CA LYS A 94 9.93 0.76 2.59
C LYS A 94 9.36 0.36 1.22
N ILE A 95 8.16 -0.19 1.20
CA ILE A 95 7.48 -0.64 -0.02
C ILE A 95 6.75 0.51 -0.72
N ALA A 96 6.17 1.44 0.02
CA ALA A 96 5.35 2.51 -0.53
C ALA A 96 6.03 3.31 -1.67
N PRO A 97 7.32 3.67 -1.58
CA PRO A 97 8.00 4.35 -2.69
C PRO A 97 8.11 3.49 -3.97
N LEU A 98 8.03 2.17 -3.84
CA LEU A 98 8.01 1.24 -4.96
C LEU A 98 6.62 1.15 -5.61
N LEU A 99 5.56 1.33 -4.80
CA LEU A 99 4.18 1.23 -5.26
C LEU A 99 3.76 2.47 -6.05
N ALA A 100 4.04 3.66 -5.49
CA ALA A 100 3.61 4.90 -6.10
C ALA A 100 4.61 6.04 -5.81
N THR A 101 4.92 6.79 -6.85
CA THR A 101 5.50 8.13 -6.71
C THR A 101 4.38 9.15 -6.44
N PRO A 102 4.66 10.35 -5.93
CA PRO A 102 3.65 11.41 -5.77
C PRO A 102 2.85 11.67 -7.05
N GLU A 103 3.52 11.65 -8.20
CA GLU A 103 2.88 11.84 -9.49
C GLU A 103 1.92 10.70 -9.84
N LYS A 104 2.32 9.43 -9.62
CA LYS A 104 1.44 8.27 -9.84
C LYS A 104 0.27 8.26 -8.87
N PHE A 105 0.49 8.72 -7.63
CA PHE A 105 -0.58 8.84 -6.65
C PHE A 105 -1.62 9.86 -7.12
N ARG A 106 -1.20 11.05 -7.56
CA ARG A 106 -2.08 12.06 -8.14
C ARG A 106 -2.87 11.52 -9.34
N GLN A 107 -2.19 10.88 -10.30
CA GLN A 107 -2.85 10.27 -11.47
C GLN A 107 -3.86 9.19 -11.06
N GLY A 108 -3.55 8.43 -10.01
CA GLY A 108 -4.47 7.44 -9.43
C GLY A 108 -5.73 8.07 -8.85
N LEU A 109 -5.61 9.21 -8.17
CA LEU A 109 -6.76 9.96 -7.64
C LEU A 109 -7.65 10.49 -8.78
N GLU A 110 -7.05 11.11 -9.80
CA GLU A 110 -7.77 11.60 -10.99
C GLU A 110 -8.50 10.45 -11.72
N PHE A 111 -7.85 9.31 -11.85
CA PHE A 111 -8.47 8.12 -12.44
C PHE A 111 -9.64 7.61 -11.59
N THR A 112 -9.46 7.55 -10.27
CA THR A 112 -10.49 7.09 -9.33
C THR A 112 -11.72 7.98 -9.38
N GLU A 113 -11.53 9.29 -9.40
CA GLU A 113 -12.60 10.27 -9.54
C GLU A 113 -13.38 10.06 -10.85
N ALA A 114 -12.68 10.02 -11.98
CA ALA A 114 -13.31 9.77 -13.27
C ALA A 114 -14.03 8.42 -13.32
N TYR A 115 -13.51 7.41 -12.63
CA TYR A 115 -14.14 6.08 -12.53
C TYR A 115 -15.44 6.14 -11.73
N TYR A 116 -15.47 6.84 -10.61
CA TYR A 116 -16.67 7.01 -9.80
C TYR A 116 -17.74 7.83 -10.52
N HIS A 117 -17.36 8.91 -11.19
CA HIS A 117 -18.29 9.72 -11.96
C HIS A 117 -18.99 8.92 -13.07
N ARG A 118 -18.31 8.01 -13.73
CA ARG A 118 -18.94 7.14 -14.74
C ARG A 118 -20.02 6.24 -14.14
N ALA A 119 -19.95 5.94 -12.85
CA ALA A 119 -20.96 5.18 -12.13
C ALA A 119 -22.01 6.07 -11.44
N GLY A 120 -21.96 7.40 -11.64
CA GLY A 120 -22.85 8.36 -11.00
C GLY A 120 -22.55 8.60 -9.51
N ILE A 121 -21.37 8.20 -9.05
CA ILE A 121 -20.96 8.40 -7.66
C ILE A 121 -20.31 9.78 -7.52
N THR A 122 -20.86 10.61 -6.68
CA THR A 122 -20.37 11.98 -6.39
C THR A 122 -19.87 12.16 -4.96
N LEU A 123 -19.98 11.11 -4.14
CA LEU A 123 -19.47 11.09 -2.77
C LEU A 123 -18.88 9.73 -2.45
N ALA A 124 -17.69 9.72 -1.89
CA ALA A 124 -17.05 8.53 -1.35
C ALA A 124 -16.56 8.78 0.09
N ALA A 125 -16.39 7.71 0.85
CA ALA A 125 -15.81 7.76 2.19
C ALA A 125 -14.63 6.79 2.29
N GLU A 126 -13.55 7.23 2.92
CA GLU A 126 -12.41 6.38 3.33
C GLU A 126 -12.50 6.11 4.84
N PRO A 127 -13.00 4.94 5.26
CA PRO A 127 -13.31 4.68 6.66
C PRO A 127 -12.12 4.27 7.52
N GLY A 128 -10.93 4.12 6.96
CA GLY A 128 -9.73 3.66 7.66
C GLY A 128 -8.49 4.45 7.30
N GLY A 129 -8.66 5.72 6.95
CA GLY A 129 -7.57 6.57 6.51
C GLY A 129 -6.54 6.84 7.60
N PHE A 130 -5.26 6.66 7.29
CA PHE A 130 -4.20 7.08 8.20
C PHE A 130 -4.08 8.61 8.20
N PRO A 131 -3.99 9.26 9.38
CA PRO A 131 -3.85 10.70 9.49
C PRO A 131 -2.44 11.12 9.03
N ASN A 132 -2.30 11.34 7.73
CA ASN A 132 -1.07 11.82 7.11
C ASN A 132 -1.40 13.09 6.32
N LYS A 133 -0.90 14.22 6.80
CA LYS A 133 -1.18 15.53 6.20
C LYS A 133 -0.80 15.59 4.71
N ALA A 134 0.33 15.03 4.32
CA ALA A 134 0.77 15.08 2.91
C ALA A 134 -0.17 14.29 2.00
N ILE A 135 -0.68 13.15 2.46
CA ILE A 135 -1.68 12.36 1.72
C ILE A 135 -3.00 13.12 1.65
N GLN A 136 -3.47 13.72 2.75
CA GLN A 136 -4.70 14.51 2.76
C GLN A 136 -4.59 15.74 1.84
N ASP A 137 -3.48 16.45 1.88
CA ASP A 137 -3.25 17.61 1.00
C ASP A 137 -3.28 17.19 -0.49
N ALA A 138 -2.69 16.05 -0.82
CA ALA A 138 -2.70 15.51 -2.19
C ALA A 138 -4.13 15.10 -2.63
N ILE A 139 -4.91 14.46 -1.75
CA ILE A 139 -6.31 14.11 -2.01
C ILE A 139 -7.13 15.39 -2.21
N ASN A 140 -7.00 16.35 -1.31
CA ASN A 140 -7.72 17.60 -1.38
C ASN A 140 -7.37 18.39 -2.64
N ALA A 141 -6.10 18.41 -3.06
CA ALA A 141 -5.68 19.09 -4.25
C ALA A 141 -6.34 18.57 -5.54
N VAL A 142 -6.69 17.26 -5.56
CA VAL A 142 -7.41 16.67 -6.70
C VAL A 142 -8.92 16.84 -6.55
N TYR A 143 -9.48 16.47 -5.39
CA TYR A 143 -10.94 16.36 -5.23
C TYR A 143 -11.64 17.68 -4.92
N SER A 144 -10.88 18.75 -4.57
CA SER A 144 -11.45 20.11 -4.38
C SER A 144 -11.53 20.91 -5.67
N ASP A 145 -11.17 20.34 -6.81
CA ASP A 145 -11.32 21.04 -8.09
C ASP A 145 -12.80 21.35 -8.33
N SER A 146 -13.13 22.63 -8.49
CA SER A 146 -14.49 23.09 -8.72
C SER A 146 -15.10 22.59 -10.04
N ALA A 147 -14.26 22.14 -10.97
CA ALA A 147 -14.70 21.55 -12.23
C ALA A 147 -15.22 20.12 -12.05
N THR A 148 -14.90 19.47 -10.92
CA THR A 148 -15.20 18.07 -10.68
C THR A 148 -15.89 17.92 -9.31
N PRO A 149 -17.24 17.91 -9.26
CA PRO A 149 -17.99 17.86 -8.01
C PRO A 149 -17.91 16.46 -7.36
N PHE A 150 -16.83 16.19 -6.68
CA PHE A 150 -16.61 14.94 -5.96
C PHE A 150 -16.35 15.22 -4.49
N ASN A 151 -17.23 14.71 -3.63
CA ASN A 151 -17.09 14.84 -2.18
C ASN A 151 -16.39 13.62 -1.60
N HIS A 152 -15.34 13.83 -0.83
CA HIS A 152 -14.58 12.78 -0.17
C HIS A 152 -14.61 13.00 1.34
N LEU A 153 -15.14 12.02 2.08
CA LEU A 153 -15.13 11.97 3.54
C LEU A 153 -13.95 11.12 4.00
N PHE A 154 -12.99 11.75 4.65
CA PHE A 154 -11.84 11.07 5.23
C PHE A 154 -12.13 10.78 6.71
N MET A 155 -12.29 9.52 7.05
CA MET A 155 -12.46 9.07 8.44
C MET A 155 -11.12 8.54 8.92
N ALA A 156 -10.47 9.27 9.83
CA ALA A 156 -9.20 8.85 10.39
C ALA A 156 -9.34 7.56 11.21
N ASP A 157 -8.36 6.66 11.08
CA ASP A 157 -8.24 5.51 11.97
C ASP A 157 -8.07 5.98 13.42
N GLY A 158 -8.96 5.55 14.31
CA GLY A 158 -9.02 6.04 15.69
C GLY A 158 -7.76 5.73 16.51
N LYS A 159 -7.07 4.61 16.25
CA LYS A 159 -5.81 4.27 16.94
C LYS A 159 -4.68 5.20 16.51
N SER A 160 -4.58 5.45 15.20
CA SER A 160 -3.59 6.37 14.65
C SER A 160 -3.84 7.80 15.10
N LEU A 161 -5.11 8.21 15.17
CA LEU A 161 -5.49 9.53 15.64
C LEU A 161 -5.18 9.70 17.14
N ALA A 162 -5.48 8.70 17.97
CA ALA A 162 -5.14 8.69 19.38
C ALA A 162 -3.61 8.75 19.62
N ALA A 163 -2.85 8.01 18.84
CA ALA A 163 -1.38 8.02 18.91
C ALA A 163 -0.78 9.38 18.50
N ALA A 164 -1.39 10.05 17.52
CA ALA A 164 -0.97 11.38 17.06
C ALA A 164 -1.36 12.51 18.03
N ASN A 165 -2.34 12.29 18.91
CA ASN A 165 -2.88 13.28 19.84
C ASN A 165 -2.99 12.73 21.27
N PRO A 166 -1.87 12.33 21.89
CA PRO A 166 -1.91 11.78 23.24
C PRO A 166 -2.42 12.84 24.24
N GLY A 167 -3.44 12.47 25.01
CA GLY A 167 -4.03 13.33 26.05
C GLY A 167 -5.10 14.32 25.55
N ASP A 168 -5.51 14.30 24.29
CA ASP A 168 -6.60 15.12 23.78
C ASP A 168 -7.76 14.26 23.24
N PRO A 169 -8.62 13.72 24.12
CA PRO A 169 -9.76 12.89 23.70
C PRO A 169 -10.81 13.65 22.86
N ALA A 170 -10.85 14.98 22.94
CA ALA A 170 -11.83 15.76 22.17
C ALA A 170 -11.55 15.66 20.65
N ARG A 171 -10.31 15.49 20.24
CA ARG A 171 -9.94 15.29 18.84
C ARG A 171 -10.26 13.90 18.28
N LEU A 172 -10.68 12.97 19.12
CA LEU A 172 -11.13 11.64 18.70
C LEU A 172 -12.61 11.63 18.25
N ILE A 173 -13.34 12.72 18.53
CA ILE A 173 -14.80 12.82 18.35
C ILE A 173 -15.15 13.83 17.25
N ALA A 174 -14.20 14.63 16.82
CA ALA A 174 -14.37 15.62 15.75
C ALA A 174 -14.04 15.03 14.38
#